data_653f9cfb8f635d8f9900518d55488216
#
_entry.id   653f9cfb8f635d8f9900518d55488216
#
_cell.length_a   1.000
_cell.length_b   1.000
_cell.length_c   1.000
_cell.angle_alpha   90.00
_cell.angle_beta   90.00
_cell.angle_gamma   90.00
#
_symmetry.space_group_name_H-M   'P 1'
#
loop_
_entity.id
_entity.type
_entity.pdbx_description
1 polymer ?
#
loop_
_entity_poly.entity_id
_entity_poly.type
_entity_poly.pdbx_seq_one_letter_code
_entity_poly.pdbx_strand_id
1 'polypeptide(L)'
;FVLRIEDIDRERAGSAQRQLEDLEAIGVDWDGEPLIQTARADAHEEALASLAARGLIFECYCTRRDIREAASAPHVPPGHYPGTCLTLSESERAAKRASLAALGREPALRLAAPSPEWTVFDELHGSYTGPVDHFVVRRADGVPAYNLAAVVDDAYQGVDQVVRGFDLLSQAPAQAQLAHLLGAPEPTYAHVPLALAPSGARLAKRDGAVTLADLRGLGWSTAD
;
A
#
# COMPACT_ATOMS: atom_id res chain seq x y z
N PHE A 1 -12.59 -17.05 -0.79
CA PHE A 1 -11.74 -15.86 -1.10
C PHE A 1 -12.57 -14.76 -1.75
N VAL A 2 -12.26 -13.51 -1.43
CA VAL A 2 -12.74 -12.37 -2.22
C VAL A 2 -11.59 -11.87 -3.11
N LEU A 3 -11.91 -11.45 -4.31
CA LEU A 3 -10.91 -10.99 -5.28
C LEU A 3 -11.05 -9.49 -5.51
N ARG A 4 -9.90 -8.81 -5.58
CA ARG A 4 -9.81 -7.37 -5.88
C ARG A 4 -8.82 -7.13 -7.03
N ILE A 5 -9.24 -6.35 -8.00
CA ILE A 5 -8.39 -5.83 -9.07
C ILE A 5 -7.89 -4.45 -8.64
N GLU A 6 -6.61 -4.36 -8.30
CA GLU A 6 -5.97 -3.13 -7.82
C GLU A 6 -5.44 -2.32 -9.01
N ASP A 7 -6.35 -1.66 -9.72
CA ASP A 7 -6.12 -0.94 -10.97
C ASP A 7 -5.88 0.58 -10.82
N ILE A 8 -5.74 1.09 -9.60
CA ILE A 8 -5.47 2.52 -9.36
C ILE A 8 -4.05 2.96 -9.71
N ASP A 9 -3.09 2.05 -9.84
CA ASP A 9 -1.74 2.34 -10.31
C ASP A 9 -1.51 1.59 -11.64
N ARG A 10 -0.71 2.06 -12.50
CA ARG A 10 -0.15 1.52 -13.77
C ARG A 10 -0.69 0.17 -14.26
N GLU A 11 -1.97 0.04 -14.50
CA GLU A 11 -2.52 -1.14 -15.15
C GLU A 11 -2.01 -1.26 -16.59
N ARG A 12 -1.65 -2.48 -17.00
CA ARG A 12 -1.39 -2.81 -18.39
C ARG A 12 -2.64 -3.45 -18.99
N ALA A 13 -3.08 -2.98 -20.13
CA ALA A 13 -4.24 -3.52 -20.83
C ALA A 13 -4.18 -5.06 -20.92
N GLY A 14 -5.27 -5.70 -20.48
CA GLY A 14 -5.41 -7.16 -20.44
C GLY A 14 -4.62 -7.87 -19.32
N SER A 15 -3.99 -7.12 -18.39
CA SER A 15 -3.26 -7.75 -17.28
C SER A 15 -4.22 -8.40 -16.28
N ALA A 16 -5.32 -7.73 -15.95
CA ALA A 16 -6.33 -8.27 -15.05
C ALA A 16 -6.91 -9.58 -15.60
N GLN A 17 -7.35 -9.58 -16.85
CA GLN A 17 -7.91 -10.77 -17.48
C GLN A 17 -6.95 -11.96 -17.46
N ARG A 18 -5.67 -11.74 -17.81
CA ARG A 18 -4.67 -12.83 -17.75
C ARG A 18 -4.44 -13.36 -16.33
N GLN A 19 -4.47 -12.48 -15.32
CA GLN A 19 -4.33 -12.93 -13.94
C GLN A 19 -5.53 -13.75 -13.46
N LEU A 20 -6.75 -13.41 -13.91
CA LEU A 20 -7.94 -14.22 -13.63
C LEU A 20 -7.81 -15.62 -14.26
N GLU A 21 -7.44 -15.68 -15.55
CA GLU A 21 -7.19 -16.93 -16.28
C GLU A 21 -6.08 -17.78 -15.63
N ASP A 22 -5.04 -17.15 -15.12
CA ASP A 22 -3.95 -17.84 -14.44
C ASP A 22 -4.41 -18.38 -13.06
N LEU A 23 -5.21 -17.64 -12.29
CA LEU A 23 -5.79 -18.10 -11.04
C LEU A 23 -6.71 -19.29 -11.25
N GLU A 24 -7.64 -19.20 -12.19
CA GLU A 24 -8.53 -20.32 -12.57
C GLU A 24 -7.74 -21.55 -13.00
N ALA A 25 -6.68 -21.36 -13.77
CA ALA A 25 -5.86 -22.44 -14.29
C ALA A 25 -5.11 -23.24 -13.19
N ILE A 26 -4.76 -22.60 -12.10
CA ILE A 26 -4.12 -23.24 -10.93
C ILE A 26 -5.15 -23.69 -9.88
N GLY A 27 -6.46 -23.60 -10.19
CA GLY A 27 -7.54 -24.06 -9.32
C GLY A 27 -7.85 -23.12 -8.15
N VAL A 28 -7.48 -21.84 -8.25
CA VAL A 28 -7.89 -20.80 -7.30
C VAL A 28 -9.19 -20.17 -7.79
N ASP A 29 -10.25 -20.33 -7.01
CA ASP A 29 -11.54 -19.72 -7.22
C ASP A 29 -11.79 -18.60 -6.19
N TRP A 30 -12.84 -17.81 -6.42
CA TRP A 30 -13.22 -16.71 -5.55
C TRP A 30 -14.73 -16.55 -5.48
N ASP A 31 -15.20 -15.93 -4.41
CA ASP A 31 -16.61 -15.70 -4.14
C ASP A 31 -17.06 -14.36 -4.75
N GLY A 32 -18.14 -14.40 -5.52
CA GLY A 32 -18.77 -13.22 -6.10
C GLY A 32 -17.98 -12.57 -7.25
N GLU A 33 -18.33 -11.33 -7.55
CA GLU A 33 -17.66 -10.56 -8.60
C GLU A 33 -16.38 -9.90 -8.06
N PRO A 34 -15.29 -9.88 -8.85
CA PRO A 34 -14.07 -9.17 -8.46
C PRO A 34 -14.34 -7.68 -8.20
N LEU A 35 -13.89 -7.17 -7.06
CA LEU A 35 -13.94 -5.75 -6.77
C LEU A 35 -12.94 -5.00 -7.65
N ILE A 36 -13.38 -3.97 -8.35
CA ILE A 36 -12.52 -3.07 -9.13
C ILE A 36 -12.21 -1.84 -8.28
N GLN A 37 -10.95 -1.62 -7.98
CA GLN A 37 -10.54 -0.60 -7.02
C GLN A 37 -10.78 0.83 -7.52
N THR A 38 -10.61 1.11 -8.82
CA THR A 38 -10.94 2.42 -9.40
C THR A 38 -12.42 2.77 -9.29
N ALA A 39 -13.32 1.78 -9.24
CA ALA A 39 -14.75 2.00 -9.00
C ALA A 39 -15.08 2.42 -7.56
N ARG A 40 -14.09 2.42 -6.67
CA ARG A 40 -14.21 2.76 -5.25
C ARG A 40 -13.72 4.17 -4.89
N ALA A 41 -13.45 5.00 -5.89
CA ALA A 41 -12.87 6.34 -5.70
C ALA A 41 -13.62 7.17 -4.65
N ASP A 42 -14.95 7.18 -4.67
CA ASP A 42 -15.78 7.92 -3.71
C ASP A 42 -15.56 7.45 -2.27
N ALA A 43 -15.44 6.14 -2.05
CA ALA A 43 -15.18 5.59 -0.71
C ALA A 43 -13.77 5.95 -0.19
N HIS A 44 -12.78 6.00 -1.07
CA HIS A 44 -11.44 6.44 -0.71
C HIS A 44 -11.42 7.94 -0.34
N GLU A 45 -12.15 8.79 -1.08
CA GLU A 45 -12.27 10.21 -0.77
C GLU A 45 -13.07 10.44 0.53
N GLU A 46 -14.11 9.67 0.80
CA GLU A 46 -14.86 9.73 2.06
C GLU A 46 -13.96 9.38 3.26
N ALA A 47 -13.14 8.34 3.14
CA ALA A 47 -12.18 7.96 4.17
C ALA A 47 -11.14 9.07 4.42
N LEU A 48 -10.63 9.70 3.35
CA LEU A 48 -9.73 10.85 3.45
C LEU A 48 -10.42 12.04 4.14
N ALA A 49 -11.65 12.36 3.77
CA ALA A 49 -12.43 13.44 4.37
C ALA A 49 -12.68 13.20 5.87
N SER A 50 -12.99 11.96 6.26
CA SER A 50 -13.16 11.56 7.65
C SER A 50 -11.88 11.77 8.48
N LEU A 51 -10.73 11.37 7.96
CA LEU A 51 -9.43 11.57 8.61
C LEU A 51 -9.08 13.07 8.68
N ALA A 52 -9.34 13.83 7.62
CA ALA A 52 -9.10 15.27 7.56
C ALA A 52 -9.95 16.03 8.57
N ALA A 53 -11.24 15.72 8.71
CA ALA A 53 -12.16 16.33 9.68
C ALA A 53 -11.69 16.15 11.13
N ARG A 54 -10.90 15.10 11.39
CA ARG A 54 -10.30 14.81 12.70
C ARG A 54 -8.89 15.38 12.88
N GLY A 55 -8.39 16.18 11.90
CA GLY A 55 -7.07 16.77 11.94
C GLY A 55 -5.92 15.77 11.78
N LEU A 56 -6.20 14.58 11.26
CA LEU A 56 -5.23 13.49 11.08
C LEU A 56 -4.51 13.53 9.73
N ILE A 57 -4.78 14.54 8.90
CA ILE A 57 -4.19 14.69 7.56
C ILE A 57 -3.40 15.99 7.50
N PHE A 58 -2.24 15.96 6.87
CA PHE A 58 -1.47 17.15 6.54
C PHE A 58 -0.89 17.09 5.13
N GLU A 59 -0.66 18.27 4.54
CA GLU A 59 -0.04 18.41 3.22
C GLU A 59 1.47 18.21 3.29
N CYS A 60 1.99 17.39 2.37
CA CYS A 60 3.42 17.15 2.21
C CYS A 60 3.90 17.67 0.85
N TYR A 61 4.87 18.54 0.89
CA TYR A 61 5.47 19.20 -0.28
C TYR A 61 6.80 18.57 -0.70
N CYS A 62 7.28 17.57 0.03
CA CYS A 62 8.56 16.92 -0.21
C CYS A 62 8.52 16.05 -1.46
N THR A 63 9.59 16.08 -2.23
CA THR A 63 9.85 15.08 -3.27
C THR A 63 10.44 13.80 -2.66
N ARG A 64 10.46 12.72 -3.43
CA ARG A 64 11.15 11.48 -3.01
C ARG A 64 12.65 11.69 -2.74
N ARG A 65 13.25 12.67 -3.42
CA ARG A 65 14.63 13.05 -3.22
C ARG A 65 14.83 13.70 -1.85
N ASP A 66 13.99 14.69 -1.51
CA ASP A 66 14.05 15.39 -0.21
C ASP A 66 13.94 14.40 0.97
N ILE A 67 13.03 13.41 0.87
CA ILE A 67 12.86 12.38 1.89
C ILE A 67 14.11 11.50 2.01
N ARG A 68 14.71 11.08 0.89
CA ARG A 68 15.93 10.27 0.92
C ARG A 68 17.13 11.04 1.48
N GLU A 69 17.27 12.30 1.13
CA GLU A 69 18.36 13.16 1.64
C GLU A 69 18.22 13.39 3.14
N ALA A 70 16.99 13.61 3.62
CA ALA A 70 16.72 13.74 5.05
C ALA A 70 16.93 12.43 5.83
N ALA A 71 16.57 11.29 5.24
CA ALA A 71 16.79 9.97 5.83
C ALA A 71 18.26 9.51 5.81
N SER A 72 19.15 10.23 5.14
CA SER A 72 20.60 9.95 5.17
C SER A 72 21.28 10.38 6.49
N ALA A 73 20.56 11.05 7.39
CA ALA A 73 21.06 11.37 8.73
C ALA A 73 21.29 10.09 9.55
N PRO A 74 22.39 10.03 10.36
CA PRO A 74 22.63 8.90 11.24
C PRO A 74 21.42 8.62 12.14
N HIS A 75 21.05 7.35 12.28
CA HIS A 75 19.94 6.85 13.11
C HIS A 75 18.52 6.99 12.58
N VAL A 76 18.31 7.42 11.33
CA VAL A 76 17.00 7.42 10.69
C VAL A 76 16.87 6.18 9.78
N PRO A 77 15.83 5.34 9.94
CA PRO A 77 15.62 4.19 9.04
C PRO A 77 15.47 4.64 7.59
N PRO A 78 16.03 3.90 6.62
CA PRO A 78 15.86 4.22 5.21
C PRO A 78 14.40 4.35 4.81
N GLY A 79 14.04 5.47 4.16
CA GLY A 79 12.69 5.73 3.70
C GLY A 79 11.74 6.32 4.75
N HIS A 80 12.20 6.46 6.00
CA HIS A 80 11.42 7.13 7.04
C HIS A 80 11.18 8.61 6.70
N TYR A 81 9.96 9.08 6.93
CA TYR A 81 9.61 10.48 6.72
C TYR A 81 9.97 11.34 7.94
N PRO A 82 10.81 12.36 7.83
CA PRO A 82 11.34 13.13 8.97
C PRO A 82 10.33 14.12 9.61
N GLY A 83 9.07 14.14 9.14
CA GLY A 83 8.07 15.06 9.67
C GLY A 83 8.19 16.51 9.20
N THR A 84 9.07 16.81 8.24
CA THR A 84 9.41 18.18 7.80
C THR A 84 8.19 19.08 7.51
N CYS A 85 7.13 18.54 6.90
CA CYS A 85 5.96 19.34 6.55
C CYS A 85 4.91 19.41 7.69
N LEU A 86 5.04 18.57 8.71
CA LEU A 86 4.11 18.52 9.83
C LEU A 86 4.19 19.80 10.69
N THR A 87 5.40 20.34 10.84
CA THR A 87 5.70 21.48 11.72
C THR A 87 5.70 22.83 11.02
N LEU A 88 5.38 22.88 9.71
CA LEU A 88 5.34 24.14 8.97
C LEU A 88 4.24 25.07 9.48
N SER A 89 4.56 26.36 9.59
CA SER A 89 3.58 27.42 9.79
C SER A 89 2.64 27.57 8.58
N GLU A 90 1.49 28.21 8.77
CA GLU A 90 0.56 28.42 7.66
C GLU A 90 1.16 29.28 6.53
N SER A 91 1.99 30.27 6.87
CA SER A 91 2.69 31.09 5.87
C SER A 91 3.67 30.26 5.03
N GLU A 92 4.41 29.33 5.64
CA GLU A 92 5.31 28.43 4.92
C GLU A 92 4.53 27.44 4.05
N ARG A 93 3.42 26.89 4.56
CA ARG A 93 2.51 26.03 3.77
C ARG A 93 1.96 26.77 2.56
N ALA A 94 1.46 28.00 2.74
CA ALA A 94 0.95 28.82 1.66
C ALA A 94 2.01 29.09 0.58
N ALA A 95 3.25 29.43 0.97
CA ALA A 95 4.35 29.64 0.05
C ALA A 95 4.71 28.35 -0.75
N LYS A 96 4.75 27.20 -0.06
CA LYS A 96 5.03 25.91 -0.70
C LYS A 96 3.89 25.47 -1.62
N ARG A 97 2.64 25.69 -1.22
CA ARG A 97 1.45 25.43 -2.04
C ARG A 97 1.48 26.25 -3.33
N ALA A 98 1.78 27.57 -3.22
CA ALA A 98 1.94 28.44 -4.38
C ALA A 98 3.09 27.99 -5.31
N SER A 99 4.21 27.54 -4.75
CA SER A 99 5.34 27.01 -5.53
C SER A 99 4.99 25.73 -6.29
N LEU A 100 4.22 24.82 -5.69
CA LEU A 100 3.75 23.62 -6.38
C LEU A 100 2.71 23.95 -7.45
N ALA A 101 1.77 24.84 -7.14
CA ALA A 101 0.74 25.28 -8.09
C ALA A 101 1.35 25.93 -9.34
N ALA A 102 2.43 26.72 -9.21
CA ALA A 102 3.18 27.28 -10.33
C ALA A 102 3.81 26.22 -11.25
N LEU A 103 3.98 24.98 -10.74
CA LEU A 103 4.46 23.82 -11.49
C LEU A 103 3.34 22.89 -11.94
N GLY A 104 2.06 23.30 -11.78
CA GLY A 104 0.90 22.45 -12.06
C GLY A 104 0.80 21.21 -11.17
N ARG A 105 1.29 21.28 -9.93
CA ARG A 105 1.35 20.15 -9.00
C ARG A 105 0.57 20.44 -7.72
N GLU A 106 0.01 19.38 -7.16
CA GLU A 106 -0.65 19.39 -5.85
C GLU A 106 0.28 18.81 -4.77
N PRO A 107 0.08 19.13 -3.49
CA PRO A 107 0.76 18.45 -2.40
C PRO A 107 0.23 17.02 -2.24
N ALA A 108 1.09 16.11 -1.84
CA ALA A 108 0.63 14.81 -1.34
C ALA A 108 -0.02 14.99 0.04
N LEU A 109 -0.97 14.12 0.39
CA LEU A 109 -1.54 14.06 1.73
C LEU A 109 -0.91 12.93 2.52
N ARG A 110 -0.54 13.21 3.76
CA ARG A 110 -0.01 12.23 4.70
C ARG A 110 -0.89 12.09 5.93
N LEU A 111 -0.94 10.88 6.47
CA LEU A 111 -1.47 10.65 7.81
C LEU A 111 -0.51 11.23 8.84
N ALA A 112 -1.02 12.07 9.74
CA ALA A 112 -0.34 12.41 10.99
C ALA A 112 -0.55 11.26 11.96
N ALA A 113 0.28 10.22 11.87
CA ALA A 113 0.15 9.02 12.68
C ALA A 113 0.17 9.37 14.17
N PRO A 114 -0.88 9.07 14.95
CA PRO A 114 -0.96 9.49 16.36
C PRO A 114 -0.09 8.63 17.27
N SER A 115 0.28 7.42 16.86
CA SER A 115 1.23 6.57 17.58
C SER A 115 2.42 6.27 16.68
N PRO A 116 3.67 6.35 17.19
CA PRO A 116 4.86 6.06 16.41
C PRO A 116 5.11 4.57 16.19
N GLU A 117 4.34 3.70 16.83
CA GLU A 117 4.41 2.25 16.70
C GLU A 117 3.01 1.64 16.87
N TRP A 118 2.81 0.44 16.32
CA TRP A 118 1.58 -0.33 16.44
C TRP A 118 1.90 -1.81 16.51
N THR A 119 1.10 -2.57 17.26
CA THR A 119 1.25 -4.02 17.38
C THR A 119 0.17 -4.72 16.58
N VAL A 120 0.56 -5.69 15.79
CA VAL A 120 -0.33 -6.58 15.05
C VAL A 120 -0.09 -8.02 15.48
N PHE A 121 -1.08 -8.88 15.24
CA PHE A 121 -0.91 -10.32 15.39
C PHE A 121 -0.69 -10.97 14.03
N ASP A 122 0.39 -11.76 13.93
CA ASP A 122 0.75 -12.53 12.75
C ASP A 122 0.74 -14.02 13.09
N GLU A 123 0.01 -14.82 12.31
CA GLU A 123 -0.17 -16.26 12.55
C GLU A 123 1.15 -17.06 12.51
N LEU A 124 2.12 -16.59 11.72
CA LEU A 124 3.40 -17.25 11.54
C LEU A 124 4.52 -16.68 12.41
N HIS A 125 4.39 -15.40 12.83
CA HIS A 125 5.45 -14.68 13.55
C HIS A 125 5.02 -14.22 14.95
N GLY A 126 3.76 -14.44 15.35
CA GLY A 126 3.21 -14.00 16.64
C GLY A 126 2.99 -12.49 16.69
N SER A 127 3.01 -11.91 17.87
CA SER A 127 2.85 -10.46 18.04
C SER A 127 4.04 -9.71 17.46
N TYR A 128 3.79 -8.83 16.52
CA TYR A 128 4.78 -7.97 15.88
C TYR A 128 4.47 -6.51 16.16
N THR A 129 5.39 -5.82 16.85
CA THR A 129 5.34 -4.37 17.05
C THR A 129 6.31 -3.71 16.09
N GLY A 130 5.83 -2.82 15.25
CA GLY A 130 6.66 -2.12 14.28
C GLY A 130 6.38 -0.62 14.25
N PRO A 131 7.32 0.16 13.69
CA PRO A 131 7.18 1.61 13.59
C PRO A 131 6.04 2.00 12.65
N VAL A 132 5.34 3.07 13.00
CA VAL A 132 4.36 3.73 12.13
C VAL A 132 4.87 5.12 11.81
N ASP A 133 5.13 5.35 10.54
CA ASP A 133 5.55 6.64 10.00
C ASP A 133 4.33 7.49 9.61
N HIS A 134 4.54 8.77 9.38
CA HIS A 134 3.59 9.66 8.71
C HIS A 134 3.53 9.35 7.22
N PHE A 135 2.86 8.26 6.83
CA PHE A 135 2.86 7.75 5.46
C PHE A 135 1.86 8.47 4.55
N VAL A 136 2.09 8.39 3.24
CA VAL A 136 1.22 9.00 2.23
C VAL A 136 -0.10 8.24 2.17
N VAL A 137 -1.22 8.97 2.22
CA VAL A 137 -2.58 8.45 2.04
C VAL A 137 -3.22 8.92 0.73
N ARG A 138 -2.79 10.07 0.17
CA ARG A 138 -3.10 10.51 -1.20
C ARG A 138 -1.84 11.06 -1.87
N ARG A 139 -1.58 10.61 -3.07
CA ARG A 139 -0.44 11.03 -3.88
C ARG A 139 -0.64 12.45 -4.43
N ALA A 140 0.44 13.09 -4.87
CA ALA A 140 0.43 14.42 -5.48
C ALA A 140 -0.30 14.50 -6.84
N ASP A 141 -0.61 13.37 -7.44
CA ASP A 141 -1.42 13.26 -8.66
C ASP A 141 -2.92 13.04 -8.37
N GLY A 142 -3.32 13.15 -7.10
CA GLY A 142 -4.70 12.99 -6.65
C GLY A 142 -5.12 11.54 -6.39
N VAL A 143 -4.28 10.57 -6.76
CA VAL A 143 -4.60 9.14 -6.62
C VAL A 143 -4.46 8.68 -5.17
N PRO A 144 -5.39 7.89 -4.63
CA PRO A 144 -5.24 7.26 -3.31
C PRO A 144 -3.94 6.46 -3.24
N ALA A 145 -3.25 6.53 -2.10
CA ALA A 145 -2.08 5.69 -1.90
C ALA A 145 -2.51 4.27 -1.53
N TYR A 146 -1.65 3.30 -1.86
CA TYR A 146 -1.89 1.87 -1.64
C TYR A 146 -2.43 1.55 -0.23
N ASN A 147 -1.79 2.09 0.81
CA ASN A 147 -2.22 1.79 2.19
C ASN A 147 -3.65 2.25 2.48
N LEU A 148 -4.07 3.40 1.96
CA LEU A 148 -5.46 3.87 2.16
C LEU A 148 -6.44 2.98 1.39
N ALA A 149 -6.18 2.77 0.10
CA ALA A 149 -7.08 2.01 -0.75
C ALA A 149 -7.22 0.56 -0.26
N ALA A 150 -6.10 -0.09 0.09
CA ALA A 150 -6.13 -1.46 0.61
C ALA A 150 -6.97 -1.55 1.90
N VAL A 151 -6.73 -0.68 2.89
CA VAL A 151 -7.44 -0.73 4.18
C VAL A 151 -8.93 -0.44 4.03
N VAL A 152 -9.30 0.54 3.20
CA VAL A 152 -10.72 0.89 2.96
C VAL A 152 -11.45 -0.26 2.26
N ASP A 153 -10.80 -0.88 1.28
CA ASP A 153 -11.42 -1.96 0.50
C ASP A 153 -11.39 -3.30 1.25
N ASP A 154 -10.37 -3.57 2.07
CA ASP A 154 -10.36 -4.72 2.97
C ASP A 154 -11.53 -4.65 3.95
N ALA A 155 -11.76 -3.48 4.55
CA ALA A 155 -12.91 -3.27 5.44
C ALA A 155 -14.25 -3.46 4.72
N TYR A 156 -14.38 -2.97 3.49
CA TYR A 156 -15.60 -3.13 2.69
C TYR A 156 -15.86 -4.59 2.31
N GLN A 157 -14.82 -5.33 1.95
CA GLN A 157 -14.92 -6.75 1.58
C GLN A 157 -15.03 -7.68 2.80
N GLY A 158 -14.90 -7.14 4.02
CA GLY A 158 -14.94 -7.93 5.26
C GLY A 158 -13.72 -8.83 5.43
N VAL A 159 -12.56 -8.40 4.95
CA VAL A 159 -11.30 -9.14 5.10
C VAL A 159 -10.91 -9.19 6.58
N ASP A 160 -10.83 -10.37 7.14
CA ASP A 160 -10.46 -10.63 8.53
C ASP A 160 -9.03 -11.19 8.68
N GLN A 161 -8.43 -11.68 7.57
CA GLN A 161 -7.05 -12.14 7.53
C GLN A 161 -6.35 -11.70 6.24
N VAL A 162 -5.14 -11.17 6.38
CA VAL A 162 -4.28 -10.75 5.26
C VAL A 162 -3.09 -11.70 5.13
N VAL A 163 -3.06 -12.50 4.05
CA VAL A 163 -1.95 -13.39 3.72
C VAL A 163 -1.09 -12.78 2.62
N ARG A 164 0.21 -12.57 2.89
CA ARG A 164 1.12 -11.97 1.91
C ARG A 164 2.59 -12.27 2.20
N GLY A 165 3.49 -11.81 1.34
CA GLY A 165 4.93 -12.05 1.50
C GLY A 165 5.53 -11.35 2.73
N PHE A 166 6.52 -11.99 3.36
CA PHE A 166 7.21 -11.52 4.56
C PHE A 166 7.85 -10.12 4.41
N ASP A 167 8.20 -9.72 3.20
CA ASP A 167 8.73 -8.38 2.91
C ASP A 167 7.73 -7.23 3.20
N LEU A 168 6.45 -7.56 3.37
CA LEU A 168 5.39 -6.60 3.71
C LEU A 168 5.05 -6.57 5.21
N LEU A 169 5.66 -7.40 6.05
CA LEU A 169 5.39 -7.44 7.49
C LEU A 169 5.57 -6.05 8.13
N SER A 170 6.62 -5.33 7.75
CA SER A 170 6.89 -3.99 8.28
C SER A 170 5.83 -2.94 7.94
N GLN A 171 4.92 -3.22 7.00
CA GLN A 171 3.83 -2.31 6.64
C GLN A 171 2.53 -2.60 7.42
N ALA A 172 2.41 -3.80 8.00
CA ALA A 172 1.21 -4.20 8.73
C ALA A 172 0.85 -3.25 9.89
N PRO A 173 1.79 -2.78 10.72
CA PRO A 173 1.50 -1.80 11.78
C PRO A 173 0.85 -0.52 11.28
N ALA A 174 1.32 0.02 10.16
CA ALA A 174 0.76 1.25 9.58
C ALA A 174 -0.66 1.04 9.04
N GLN A 175 -0.93 -0.10 8.41
CA GLN A 175 -2.25 -0.45 7.89
C GLN A 175 -3.23 -0.75 9.02
N ALA A 176 -2.82 -1.47 10.06
CA ALA A 176 -3.66 -1.74 11.23
C ALA A 176 -4.00 -0.46 11.99
N GLN A 177 -3.04 0.44 12.21
CA GLN A 177 -3.34 1.74 12.81
C GLN A 177 -4.33 2.55 11.95
N LEU A 178 -4.18 2.53 10.62
CA LEU A 178 -5.11 3.20 9.73
C LEU A 178 -6.52 2.59 9.81
N ALA A 179 -6.64 1.26 9.84
CA ALA A 179 -7.92 0.57 10.04
C ALA A 179 -8.59 1.02 11.35
N HIS A 180 -7.84 1.01 12.44
CA HIS A 180 -8.29 1.50 13.75
C HIS A 180 -8.79 2.96 13.66
N LEU A 181 -8.04 3.84 13.02
CA LEU A 181 -8.42 5.24 12.85
C LEU A 181 -9.67 5.44 11.99
N LEU A 182 -9.92 4.55 11.05
CA LEU A 182 -11.14 4.55 10.23
C LEU A 182 -12.32 3.85 10.91
N GLY A 183 -12.12 3.25 12.09
CA GLY A 183 -13.15 2.48 12.79
C GLY A 183 -13.43 1.13 12.11
N ALA A 184 -12.53 0.66 11.27
CA ALA A 184 -12.61 -0.64 10.63
C ALA A 184 -12.03 -1.74 11.54
N PRO A 185 -12.49 -2.99 11.41
CA PRO A 185 -11.86 -4.12 12.08
C PRO A 185 -10.39 -4.25 11.69
N GLU A 186 -9.52 -4.53 12.65
CA GLU A 186 -8.13 -4.84 12.38
C GLU A 186 -8.03 -6.33 11.98
N PRO A 187 -7.49 -6.65 10.79
CA PRO A 187 -7.32 -8.05 10.38
C PRO A 187 -6.18 -8.71 11.15
N THR A 188 -6.19 -10.04 11.21
CA THR A 188 -4.98 -10.81 11.51
C THR A 188 -4.10 -10.89 10.26
N TYR A 189 -2.82 -11.21 10.44
CA TYR A 189 -1.86 -11.31 9.34
C TYR A 189 -1.22 -12.69 9.29
N ALA A 190 -0.80 -13.11 8.10
CA ALA A 190 0.05 -14.28 7.89
C ALA A 190 1.10 -13.95 6.83
N HIS A 191 2.30 -13.59 7.27
CA HIS A 191 3.39 -13.25 6.36
C HIS A 191 4.21 -14.48 6.00
N VAL A 192 3.99 -15.00 4.78
CA VAL A 192 4.64 -16.22 4.28
C VAL A 192 6.06 -15.95 3.78
N PRO A 193 6.97 -16.95 3.83
CA PRO A 193 8.31 -16.84 3.29
C PRO A 193 8.32 -16.44 1.80
N LEU A 194 9.36 -15.72 1.38
CA LEU A 194 9.55 -15.33 -0.01
C LEU A 194 10.21 -16.45 -0.82
N ALA A 195 9.80 -16.59 -2.08
CA ALA A 195 10.56 -17.33 -3.05
C ALA A 195 11.85 -16.56 -3.40
N LEU A 196 12.98 -17.21 -3.24
CA LEU A 196 14.30 -16.62 -3.47
C LEU A 196 14.96 -17.24 -4.69
N ALA A 197 15.73 -16.44 -5.42
CA ALA A 197 16.67 -16.92 -6.43
C ALA A 197 17.81 -17.71 -5.75
N PRO A 198 18.59 -18.53 -6.50
CA PRO A 198 19.78 -19.21 -5.96
C PRO A 198 20.81 -18.26 -5.33
N SER A 199 20.82 -16.99 -5.72
CA SER A 199 21.65 -15.94 -5.13
C SER A 199 21.17 -15.45 -3.75
N GLY A 200 20.01 -15.92 -3.26
CA GLY A 200 19.35 -15.43 -2.05
C GLY A 200 18.58 -14.13 -2.25
N ALA A 201 18.59 -13.54 -3.44
CA ALA A 201 17.78 -12.36 -3.74
C ALA A 201 16.30 -12.75 -3.94
N ARG A 202 15.38 -11.85 -3.57
CA ARG A 202 13.95 -12.03 -3.87
C ARG A 202 13.75 -12.18 -5.37
N LEU A 203 13.01 -13.22 -5.78
CA LEU A 203 12.57 -13.35 -7.17
C LEU A 203 11.73 -12.14 -7.58
N ALA A 204 12.11 -11.49 -8.66
CA ALA A 204 11.39 -10.36 -9.21
C ALA A 204 11.12 -10.57 -10.71
N LYS A 205 10.06 -9.93 -11.23
CA LYS A 205 9.68 -10.02 -12.66
C LYS A 205 10.82 -9.72 -13.63
N ARG A 206 11.79 -8.89 -13.23
CA ARG A 206 12.99 -8.56 -14.03
C ARG A 206 14.00 -9.70 -14.12
N ASP A 207 13.90 -10.71 -13.26
CA ASP A 207 14.84 -11.83 -13.20
C ASP A 207 14.42 -12.99 -14.13
N GLY A 208 13.53 -12.72 -15.11
CA GLY A 208 13.05 -13.71 -16.07
C GLY A 208 11.96 -14.60 -15.47
N ALA A 209 11.01 -14.00 -14.75
CA ALA A 209 9.88 -14.75 -14.22
C ALA A 209 9.17 -15.52 -15.33
N VAL A 210 9.15 -16.84 -15.22
CA VAL A 210 8.41 -17.72 -16.10
C VAL A 210 6.94 -17.57 -15.79
N THR A 211 6.13 -17.29 -16.81
CA THR A 211 4.67 -17.22 -16.68
C THR A 211 4.03 -18.59 -16.92
N LEU A 212 2.78 -18.78 -16.50
CA LEU A 212 2.03 -20.01 -16.83
C LEU A 212 1.89 -20.18 -18.34
N ALA A 213 1.78 -19.09 -19.10
CA ALA A 213 1.77 -19.13 -20.56
C ALA A 213 3.09 -19.67 -21.14
N ASP A 214 4.24 -19.28 -20.58
CA ASP A 214 5.55 -19.80 -21.00
C ASP A 214 5.66 -21.30 -20.70
N LEU A 215 5.22 -21.74 -19.51
CA LEU A 215 5.21 -23.15 -19.12
C LEU A 215 4.31 -23.98 -20.04
N ARG A 216 3.09 -23.49 -20.35
CA ARG A 216 2.21 -24.14 -21.31
C ARG A 216 2.85 -24.25 -22.70
N GLY A 217 3.57 -23.20 -23.16
CA GLY A 217 4.33 -23.21 -24.40
C GLY A 217 5.44 -24.27 -24.43
N LEU A 218 5.95 -24.68 -23.28
CA LEU A 218 6.91 -25.77 -23.10
C LEU A 218 6.25 -27.14 -22.91
N GLY A 219 4.91 -27.22 -22.97
CA GLY A 219 4.17 -28.47 -22.83
C GLY A 219 3.84 -28.88 -21.38
N TRP A 220 4.06 -27.98 -20.41
CA TRP A 220 3.69 -28.23 -19.02
C TRP A 220 2.18 -28.01 -18.81
N SER A 221 1.57 -28.82 -17.99
CA SER A 221 0.20 -28.63 -17.51
C SER A 221 0.21 -27.93 -16.14
N THR A 222 -0.94 -27.47 -15.69
CA THR A 222 -1.10 -26.88 -14.36
C THR A 222 -1.04 -27.92 -13.23
N ALA A 223 -0.96 -29.22 -13.55
CA ALA A 223 -0.81 -30.32 -12.61
C ALA A 223 0.68 -30.72 -12.41
N ASP A 224 1.57 -30.23 -13.27
CA ASP A 224 3.01 -30.44 -13.20
C ASP A 224 3.67 -29.41 -12.28
#